data_ec85cae3c71c153275bc87ae73a4e489
#
_entry.id   ec85cae3c71c153275bc87ae73a4e489
#
_cell.length_a   1.000
_cell.length_b   1.000
_cell.length_c   1.000
_cell.angle_alpha   90.00
_cell.angle_beta   90.00
_cell.angle_gamma   90.00
#
_symmetry.space_group_name_H-M   'P 1'
#
loop_
_entity.id
_entity.type
_entity.pdbx_description
1 polymer ?
#
loop_
_entity_poly.entity_id
_entity_poly.type
_entity_poly.pdbx_seq_one_letter_code
_entity_poly.pdbx_strand_id
1 'polypeptide(L)'
;MGYAKGLFVGFLLLFSFGLYAQSGLQRLDEHILENLAAGRTDGQTELWRLISNANNYVNAAIPVGVLADGLIRNDAGTKRNALYIAGSTVTTYLLNLAIKKLVKRPRPFITDVHLVPVYRPGEYSFPSGHTSSAFSTVTSLSRAYPKWYVIAPSFLWASAVGYSRMYLGVHYPTDVTSGAVLGVGTAFAMGFLRP
;
A
#
# COMPACT_ATOMS: atom_id res chain seq x y z
N MET A 1 -33.89 -32.00 5.98
CA MET A 1 -32.49 -32.41 6.29
C MET A 1 -31.51 -32.30 5.12
N GLY A 2 -31.92 -32.13 3.87
CA GLY A 2 -31.05 -32.06 2.68
C GLY A 2 -30.31 -30.73 2.50
N TYR A 3 -30.93 -29.59 2.78
CA TYR A 3 -30.37 -28.25 2.52
C TYR A 3 -29.15 -27.89 3.41
N ALA A 4 -29.14 -28.33 4.67
CA ALA A 4 -28.02 -28.11 5.59
C ALA A 4 -26.74 -28.84 5.16
N LYS A 5 -26.89 -30.05 4.59
CA LYS A 5 -25.74 -30.82 4.05
C LYS A 5 -25.16 -30.17 2.79
N GLY A 6 -26.01 -29.63 1.90
CA GLY A 6 -25.58 -28.92 0.68
C GLY A 6 -24.83 -27.62 1.00
N LEU A 7 -25.29 -26.84 1.96
CA LEU A 7 -24.62 -25.63 2.42
C LEU A 7 -23.26 -25.93 3.08
N PHE A 8 -23.16 -26.98 3.86
CA PHE A 8 -21.90 -27.39 4.52
C PHE A 8 -20.87 -27.90 3.50
N VAL A 9 -21.29 -28.69 2.51
CA VAL A 9 -20.41 -29.13 1.40
C VAL A 9 -19.98 -27.96 0.55
N GLY A 10 -20.87 -27.02 0.22
CA GLY A 10 -20.54 -25.79 -0.51
C GLY A 10 -19.52 -24.93 0.24
N PHE A 11 -19.68 -24.79 1.55
CA PHE A 11 -18.73 -24.05 2.42
C PHE A 11 -17.36 -24.74 2.47
N LEU A 12 -17.30 -26.07 2.60
CA LEU A 12 -16.05 -26.84 2.56
C LEU A 12 -15.33 -26.73 1.22
N LEU A 13 -16.06 -26.76 0.11
CA LEU A 13 -15.48 -26.58 -1.23
C LEU A 13 -14.90 -25.17 -1.40
N LEU A 14 -15.63 -24.13 -1.00
CA LEU A 14 -15.13 -22.75 -1.03
C LEU A 14 -13.89 -22.56 -0.15
N PHE A 15 -13.86 -23.20 1.01
CA PHE A 15 -12.70 -23.17 1.91
C PHE A 15 -11.49 -23.90 1.31
N SER A 16 -11.71 -25.05 0.66
CA SER A 16 -10.67 -25.82 -0.04
C SER A 16 -10.09 -25.05 -1.23
N PHE A 17 -10.93 -24.40 -2.05
CA PHE A 17 -10.48 -23.51 -3.11
C PHE A 17 -9.67 -22.35 -2.58
N GLY A 18 -10.03 -21.78 -1.42
CA GLY A 18 -9.26 -20.72 -0.74
C GLY A 18 -7.84 -21.18 -0.39
N LEU A 19 -7.66 -22.40 0.11
CA LEU A 19 -6.35 -22.95 0.48
C LEU A 19 -5.44 -23.19 -0.74
N TYR A 20 -6.00 -23.76 -1.83
CA TYR A 20 -5.24 -23.95 -3.08
C TYR A 20 -4.87 -22.62 -3.75
N ALA A 21 -5.77 -21.66 -3.75
CA ALA A 21 -5.48 -20.31 -4.26
C ALA A 21 -4.40 -19.60 -3.43
N GLN A 22 -4.41 -19.74 -2.10
CA GLN A 22 -3.39 -19.19 -1.22
C GLN A 22 -2.00 -19.78 -1.52
N SER A 23 -1.88 -21.10 -1.73
CA SER A 23 -0.61 -21.73 -2.08
C SER A 23 -0.07 -21.30 -3.46
N GLY A 24 -0.96 -21.04 -4.41
CA GLY A 24 -0.60 -20.53 -5.73
C GLY A 24 -0.11 -19.09 -5.69
N LEU A 25 -0.83 -18.23 -4.96
CA LEU A 25 -0.45 -16.82 -4.77
C LEU A 25 0.86 -16.69 -3.98
N GLN A 26 1.06 -17.52 -2.98
CA GLN A 26 2.31 -17.49 -2.21
C GLN A 26 3.51 -17.89 -3.05
N ARG A 27 3.41 -18.93 -3.88
CA ARG A 27 4.48 -19.31 -4.83
C ARG A 27 4.78 -18.21 -5.84
N LEU A 28 3.74 -17.51 -6.33
CA LEU A 28 3.92 -16.36 -7.22
C LEU A 28 4.64 -15.22 -6.49
N ASP A 29 4.24 -14.91 -5.27
CA ASP A 29 4.87 -13.90 -4.40
C ASP A 29 6.37 -14.19 -4.23
N GLU A 30 6.72 -15.43 -3.87
CA GLU A 30 8.09 -15.88 -3.65
C GLU A 30 8.92 -15.82 -4.93
N HIS A 31 8.41 -16.36 -6.03
CA HIS A 31 9.11 -16.36 -7.32
C HIS A 31 9.42 -14.93 -7.83
N ILE A 32 8.47 -13.98 -7.68
CA ILE A 32 8.71 -12.58 -8.05
C ILE A 32 9.83 -11.98 -7.18
N LEU A 33 9.82 -12.25 -5.88
CA LEU A 33 10.84 -11.71 -4.97
C LEU A 33 12.23 -12.30 -5.21
N GLU A 34 12.32 -13.60 -5.48
CA GLU A 34 13.58 -14.27 -5.85
C GLU A 34 14.19 -13.67 -7.12
N ASN A 35 13.36 -13.49 -8.18
CA ASN A 35 13.81 -12.86 -9.42
C ASN A 35 14.29 -11.41 -9.20
N LEU A 36 13.58 -10.63 -8.37
CA LEU A 36 14.00 -9.27 -8.03
C LEU A 36 15.30 -9.29 -7.23
N ALA A 37 15.46 -10.23 -6.31
CA ALA A 37 16.66 -10.36 -5.49
C ALA A 37 17.90 -10.74 -6.33
N ALA A 38 17.74 -11.66 -7.28
CA ALA A 38 18.81 -12.10 -8.18
C ALA A 38 19.31 -10.98 -9.12
N GLY A 39 18.44 -10.03 -9.49
CA GLY A 39 18.78 -8.91 -10.36
C GLY A 39 19.25 -7.64 -9.63
N ARG A 40 19.46 -7.66 -8.32
CA ARG A 40 19.85 -6.46 -7.56
C ARG A 40 21.27 -6.01 -7.90
N THR A 41 21.41 -4.69 -8.06
CA THR A 41 22.70 -4.00 -8.12
C THR A 41 22.77 -2.92 -7.03
N ASP A 42 23.97 -2.49 -6.66
CA ASP A 42 24.16 -1.48 -5.60
C ASP A 42 23.47 -0.16 -5.96
N GLY A 43 23.66 0.34 -7.18
CA GLY A 43 23.06 1.60 -7.62
C GLY A 43 21.51 1.56 -7.65
N GLN A 44 20.93 0.45 -8.11
CA GLN A 44 19.48 0.25 -8.05
C GLN A 44 18.97 0.14 -6.61
N THR A 45 19.74 -0.52 -5.76
CA THR A 45 19.39 -0.69 -4.34
C THR A 45 19.34 0.66 -3.62
N GLU A 46 20.32 1.53 -3.87
CA GLU A 46 20.34 2.90 -3.33
C GLU A 46 19.15 3.72 -3.83
N LEU A 47 18.84 3.67 -5.14
CA LEU A 47 17.70 4.37 -5.71
C LEU A 47 16.37 3.93 -5.07
N TRP A 48 16.11 2.62 -5.00
CA TRP A 48 14.86 2.12 -4.45
C TRP A 48 14.75 2.34 -2.94
N ARG A 49 15.88 2.34 -2.23
CA ARG A 49 15.95 2.72 -0.82
C ARG A 49 15.64 4.21 -0.61
N LEU A 50 16.17 5.08 -1.47
CA LEU A 50 15.86 6.51 -1.45
C LEU A 50 14.36 6.77 -1.67
N ILE A 51 13.76 6.16 -2.70
CA ILE A 51 12.32 6.28 -2.99
C ILE A 51 11.49 5.78 -1.81
N SER A 52 11.85 4.63 -1.25
CA SER A 52 11.18 4.08 -0.08
C SER A 52 11.24 5.02 1.14
N ASN A 53 12.41 5.56 1.44
CA ASN A 53 12.63 6.45 2.58
C ASN A 53 11.95 7.80 2.39
N ALA A 54 11.92 8.32 1.16
CA ALA A 54 11.27 9.59 0.84
C ALA A 54 9.74 9.56 0.99
N ASN A 55 9.12 8.35 0.95
CA ASN A 55 7.66 8.22 0.96
C ASN A 55 6.98 8.96 2.13
N ASN A 56 7.49 8.84 3.34
CA ASN A 56 6.86 9.47 4.50
C ASN A 56 6.95 11.00 4.43
N TYR A 57 8.07 11.52 3.92
CA TYR A 57 8.25 12.96 3.72
C TYR A 57 7.30 13.49 2.63
N VAL A 58 7.16 12.77 1.51
CA VAL A 58 6.24 13.14 0.42
C VAL A 58 4.78 13.11 0.92
N ASN A 59 4.39 12.08 1.65
CA ASN A 59 3.04 11.95 2.21
C ASN A 59 2.69 13.08 3.20
N ALA A 60 3.68 13.61 3.93
CA ALA A 60 3.49 14.75 4.81
C ALA A 60 3.55 16.08 4.04
N ALA A 61 4.50 16.25 3.13
CA ALA A 61 4.73 17.49 2.39
C ALA A 61 3.54 17.88 1.50
N ILE A 62 2.86 16.90 0.88
CA ILE A 62 1.72 17.16 0.00
C ILE A 62 0.58 17.88 0.73
N PRO A 63 -0.02 17.35 1.80
CA PRO A 63 -1.11 18.04 2.49
C PRO A 63 -0.64 19.36 3.17
N VAL A 64 0.60 19.41 3.65
CA VAL A 64 1.16 20.65 4.22
C VAL A 64 1.29 21.74 3.16
N GLY A 65 1.81 21.42 1.97
CA GLY A 65 1.93 22.36 0.86
C GLY A 65 0.55 22.85 0.37
N VAL A 66 -0.43 21.94 0.25
CA VAL A 66 -1.81 22.32 -0.10
C VAL A 66 -2.44 23.20 0.98
N LEU A 67 -2.18 22.93 2.26
CA LEU A 67 -2.67 23.76 3.34
C LEU A 67 -2.04 25.16 3.31
N ALA A 68 -0.73 25.24 3.09
CA ALA A 68 -0.02 26.50 2.97
C ALA A 68 -0.56 27.37 1.82
N ASP A 69 -0.80 26.76 0.64
CA ASP A 69 -1.43 27.48 -0.48
C ASP A 69 -2.83 28.00 -0.12
N GLY A 70 -3.65 27.17 0.52
CA GLY A 70 -4.98 27.56 0.97
C GLY A 70 -4.99 28.66 2.05
N LEU A 71 -3.96 28.72 2.89
CA LEU A 71 -3.78 29.80 3.87
C LEU A 71 -3.33 31.10 3.20
N ILE A 72 -2.36 31.04 2.30
CA ILE A 72 -1.83 32.20 1.58
C ILE A 72 -2.91 32.86 0.72
N ARG A 73 -3.70 32.06 0.00
CA ARG A 73 -4.79 32.54 -0.86
C ARG A 73 -6.10 32.80 -0.12
N ASN A 74 -6.15 32.48 1.17
CA ASN A 74 -7.37 32.49 1.98
C ASN A 74 -8.53 31.72 1.36
N ASP A 75 -8.23 30.59 0.70
CA ASP A 75 -9.21 29.74 0.03
C ASP A 75 -9.66 28.57 0.91
N ALA A 76 -10.94 28.57 1.28
CA ALA A 76 -11.53 27.54 2.14
C ALA A 76 -11.58 26.17 1.44
N GLY A 77 -11.77 26.13 0.11
CA GLY A 77 -11.81 24.90 -0.66
C GLY A 77 -10.45 24.19 -0.63
N THR A 78 -9.36 24.93 -0.86
CA THR A 78 -8.00 24.40 -0.80
C THR A 78 -7.63 23.93 0.62
N LYS A 79 -8.05 24.66 1.68
CA LYS A 79 -7.87 24.21 3.07
C LYS A 79 -8.59 22.88 3.34
N ARG A 80 -9.82 22.71 2.83
CA ARG A 80 -10.57 21.45 2.93
C ARG A 80 -9.91 20.31 2.13
N ASN A 81 -9.37 20.59 0.95
CA ASN A 81 -8.60 19.62 0.19
C ASN A 81 -7.37 19.12 0.98
N ALA A 82 -6.65 20.00 1.66
CA ALA A 82 -5.55 19.62 2.54
C ALA A 82 -5.99 18.68 3.67
N LEU A 83 -7.11 19.01 4.33
CA LEU A 83 -7.71 18.13 5.37
C LEU A 83 -8.16 16.80 4.82
N TYR A 84 -8.73 16.77 3.61
CA TYR A 84 -9.12 15.54 2.94
C TYR A 84 -7.91 14.64 2.66
N ILE A 85 -6.81 15.20 2.13
CA ILE A 85 -5.59 14.45 1.82
C ILE A 85 -4.96 13.92 3.12
N ALA A 86 -4.76 14.79 4.11
CA ALA A 86 -4.20 14.40 5.39
C ALA A 86 -5.05 13.35 6.12
N GLY A 87 -6.36 13.59 6.22
CA GLY A 87 -7.31 12.69 6.87
C GLY A 87 -7.34 11.32 6.21
N SER A 88 -7.36 11.26 4.87
CA SER A 88 -7.30 9.99 4.13
C SER A 88 -6.03 9.22 4.44
N THR A 89 -4.88 9.89 4.44
CA THR A 89 -3.58 9.25 4.70
C THR A 89 -3.46 8.75 6.13
N VAL A 90 -3.87 9.56 7.11
CA VAL A 90 -3.86 9.17 8.53
C VAL A 90 -4.81 8.00 8.79
N THR A 91 -6.04 8.06 8.25
CA THR A 91 -7.00 6.96 8.39
C THR A 91 -6.46 5.67 7.78
N THR A 92 -5.85 5.76 6.60
CA THR A 92 -5.19 4.61 5.96
C THR A 92 -4.09 4.01 6.84
N TYR A 93 -3.26 4.87 7.45
CA TYR A 93 -2.21 4.43 8.36
C TYR A 93 -2.78 3.68 9.58
N LEU A 94 -3.82 4.21 10.20
CA LEU A 94 -4.47 3.57 11.35
C LEU A 94 -5.12 2.23 10.97
N LEU A 95 -5.82 2.16 9.84
CA LEU A 95 -6.38 0.91 9.32
C LEU A 95 -5.29 -0.11 9.00
N ASN A 96 -4.17 0.33 8.39
CA ASN A 96 -3.04 -0.54 8.10
C ASN A 96 -2.47 -1.16 9.39
N LEU A 97 -2.29 -0.36 10.46
CA LEU A 97 -1.83 -0.86 11.74
C LEU A 97 -2.80 -1.90 12.35
N ALA A 98 -4.10 -1.63 12.27
CA ALA A 98 -5.13 -2.54 12.78
C ALA A 98 -5.10 -3.87 12.02
N ILE A 99 -5.07 -3.84 10.67
CA ILE A 99 -5.01 -5.04 9.83
C ILE A 99 -3.73 -5.83 10.10
N LYS A 100 -2.57 -5.16 10.23
CA LYS A 100 -1.29 -5.83 10.58
C LYS A 100 -1.39 -6.63 11.87
N LYS A 101 -1.98 -6.06 12.91
CA LYS A 101 -2.17 -6.72 14.21
C LYS A 101 -3.15 -7.88 14.17
N LEU A 102 -4.12 -7.85 13.24
CA LEU A 102 -5.09 -8.93 13.05
C LEU A 102 -4.53 -10.07 12.20
N VAL A 103 -3.91 -9.76 11.05
CA VAL A 103 -3.46 -10.76 10.08
C VAL A 103 -2.13 -11.41 10.47
N LYS A 104 -1.20 -10.64 11.05
CA LYS A 104 0.10 -11.10 11.57
C LYS A 104 0.94 -11.89 10.55
N ARG A 105 0.83 -11.57 9.25
CA ARG A 105 1.60 -12.26 8.21
C ARG A 105 3.10 -12.05 8.43
N PRO A 106 3.93 -13.11 8.47
CA PRO A 106 5.39 -12.97 8.55
C PRO A 106 5.93 -12.32 7.27
N ARG A 107 7.10 -11.69 7.39
CA ARG A 107 7.77 -11.07 6.23
C ARG A 107 8.48 -12.10 5.36
N PRO A 108 8.73 -11.79 4.07
CA PRO A 108 9.37 -12.72 3.14
C PRO A 108 10.67 -13.33 3.68
N PHE A 109 11.55 -12.52 4.22
CA PHE A 109 12.84 -12.94 4.76
C PHE A 109 12.80 -13.73 6.09
N ILE A 110 11.59 -13.93 6.64
CA ILE A 110 11.36 -14.79 7.82
C ILE A 110 10.96 -16.19 7.36
N THR A 111 10.19 -16.28 6.28
CA THR A 111 9.69 -17.56 5.74
C THR A 111 10.65 -18.19 4.76
N ASP A 112 11.40 -17.39 4.01
CA ASP A 112 12.41 -17.85 3.07
C ASP A 112 13.82 -17.39 3.52
N VAL A 113 14.63 -18.35 3.92
CA VAL A 113 16.01 -18.11 4.39
C VAL A 113 16.97 -17.70 3.27
N HIS A 114 16.62 -17.94 2.01
CA HIS A 114 17.44 -17.56 0.84
C HIS A 114 17.18 -16.11 0.41
N LEU A 115 16.06 -15.52 0.83
CA LEU A 115 15.72 -14.16 0.50
C LEU A 115 16.39 -13.17 1.46
N VAL A 116 17.53 -12.61 1.06
CA VAL A 116 18.25 -11.60 1.83
C VAL A 116 17.60 -10.22 1.61
N PRO A 117 16.97 -9.61 2.64
CA PRO A 117 16.41 -8.27 2.52
C PRO A 117 17.52 -7.22 2.59
N VAL A 118 17.31 -6.06 1.95
CA VAL A 118 18.26 -4.92 2.04
C VAL A 118 18.34 -4.34 3.46
N TYR A 119 17.25 -4.45 4.20
CA TYR A 119 17.19 -4.14 5.64
C TYR A 119 16.03 -4.93 6.29
N ARG A 120 16.04 -5.04 7.61
CA ARG A 120 15.04 -5.81 8.36
C ARG A 120 14.11 -4.89 9.14
N PRO A 121 12.96 -4.48 8.59
CA PRO A 121 11.97 -3.75 9.35
C PRO A 121 11.28 -4.67 10.35
N GLY A 122 10.87 -4.10 11.48
CA GLY A 122 10.05 -4.81 12.46
C GLY A 122 8.64 -5.12 11.96
N GLU A 123 7.87 -5.85 12.80
CA GLU A 123 6.47 -6.17 12.67
C GLU A 123 6.09 -7.04 11.44
N TYR A 124 4.77 -7.09 11.21
CA TYR A 124 4.15 -7.94 10.21
C TYR A 124 4.22 -7.34 8.79
N SER A 125 4.04 -8.23 7.82
CA SER A 125 4.16 -7.91 6.40
C SER A 125 2.89 -7.27 5.83
N PHE A 126 1.72 -7.85 6.11
CA PHE A 126 0.45 -7.50 5.45
C PHE A 126 -0.39 -6.47 6.22
N PRO A 127 -0.96 -5.49 5.51
CA PRO A 127 -0.61 -5.02 4.18
C PRO A 127 0.60 -4.08 4.21
N SER A 128 1.17 -3.72 3.03
CA SER A 128 2.31 -2.80 2.94
C SER A 128 1.93 -1.38 3.36
N GLY A 129 2.53 -0.88 4.46
CA GLY A 129 2.22 0.44 5.00
C GLY A 129 2.68 1.59 4.11
N HIS A 130 3.89 1.51 3.52
CA HIS A 130 4.39 2.51 2.58
C HIS A 130 3.50 2.60 1.34
N THR A 131 3.10 1.46 0.79
CA THR A 131 2.23 1.42 -0.37
C THR A 131 0.85 1.98 -0.06
N SER A 132 0.25 1.57 1.05
CA SER A 132 -1.10 2.04 1.41
C SER A 132 -1.14 3.56 1.64
N SER A 133 -0.15 4.11 2.35
CA SER A 133 -0.08 5.57 2.57
C SER A 133 0.20 6.33 1.27
N ALA A 134 1.12 5.85 0.42
CA ALA A 134 1.39 6.46 -0.88
C ALA A 134 0.13 6.51 -1.76
N PHE A 135 -0.53 5.36 -1.95
CA PHE A 135 -1.75 5.29 -2.76
C PHE A 135 -2.91 6.10 -2.18
N SER A 136 -3.03 6.21 -0.85
CA SER A 136 -4.03 7.08 -0.23
C SER A 136 -3.76 8.55 -0.51
N THR A 137 -2.51 9.00 -0.30
CA THR A 137 -2.11 10.38 -0.54
C THR A 137 -2.32 10.78 -2.01
N VAL A 138 -1.83 9.97 -2.96
CA VAL A 138 -1.92 10.31 -4.38
C VAL A 138 -3.35 10.21 -4.91
N THR A 139 -4.16 9.27 -4.43
CA THR A 139 -5.57 9.17 -4.81
C THR A 139 -6.36 10.36 -4.31
N SER A 140 -6.19 10.74 -3.05
CA SER A 140 -6.88 11.92 -2.48
C SER A 140 -6.42 13.22 -3.15
N LEU A 141 -5.12 13.38 -3.44
CA LEU A 141 -4.58 14.50 -4.22
C LEU A 141 -5.19 14.55 -5.63
N SER A 142 -5.19 13.44 -6.36
CA SER A 142 -5.73 13.34 -7.72
C SER A 142 -7.23 13.63 -7.77
N ARG A 143 -7.96 13.27 -6.74
CA ARG A 143 -9.39 13.57 -6.60
C ARG A 143 -9.64 15.04 -6.25
N ALA A 144 -8.77 15.67 -5.46
CA ALA A 144 -8.82 17.09 -5.15
C ALA A 144 -8.45 17.96 -6.38
N TYR A 145 -7.48 17.49 -7.16
CA TYR A 145 -6.94 18.20 -8.34
C TYR A 145 -6.93 17.25 -9.55
N PRO A 146 -8.09 17.06 -10.24
CA PRO A 146 -8.24 16.06 -11.30
C PRO A 146 -7.64 16.53 -12.64
N LYS A 147 -6.34 16.80 -12.64
CA LYS A 147 -5.57 17.19 -13.84
C LYS A 147 -4.59 16.09 -14.18
N TRP A 148 -4.44 15.75 -15.45
CA TRP A 148 -3.57 14.66 -15.88
C TRP A 148 -2.12 14.81 -15.39
N TYR A 149 -1.60 16.05 -15.37
CA TYR A 149 -0.24 16.38 -14.89
C TYR A 149 -0.09 16.29 -13.36
N VAL A 150 -1.18 16.13 -12.62
CA VAL A 150 -1.18 15.75 -11.19
C VAL A 150 -1.32 14.25 -11.06
N ILE A 151 -2.28 13.66 -11.78
CA ILE A 151 -2.64 12.23 -11.65
C ILE A 151 -1.46 11.34 -12.07
N ALA A 152 -0.91 11.55 -13.28
CA ALA A 152 0.10 10.65 -13.84
C ALA A 152 1.38 10.59 -12.99
N PRO A 153 2.06 11.73 -12.64
CA PRO A 153 3.25 11.66 -11.81
C PRO A 153 2.97 11.15 -10.38
N SER A 154 1.79 11.44 -9.83
CA SER A 154 1.41 10.96 -8.50
C SER A 154 1.29 9.43 -8.45
N PHE A 155 0.59 8.82 -9.40
CA PHE A 155 0.46 7.37 -9.46
C PHE A 155 1.77 6.68 -9.87
N LEU A 156 2.61 7.31 -10.69
CA LEU A 156 3.97 6.83 -10.96
C LEU A 156 4.80 6.77 -9.67
N TRP A 157 4.74 7.82 -8.85
CA TRP A 157 5.38 7.84 -7.53
C TRP A 157 4.88 6.71 -6.62
N ALA A 158 3.56 6.57 -6.44
CA ALA A 158 3.01 5.52 -5.58
C ALA A 158 3.36 4.11 -6.06
N SER A 159 3.39 3.90 -7.39
CA SER A 159 3.82 2.64 -8.01
C SER A 159 5.30 2.37 -7.77
N ALA A 160 6.16 3.39 -7.89
CA ALA A 160 7.58 3.29 -7.59
C ALA A 160 7.82 2.96 -6.10
N VAL A 161 7.05 3.56 -5.19
CA VAL A 161 7.08 3.20 -3.76
C VAL A 161 6.67 1.75 -3.57
N GLY A 162 5.57 1.29 -4.16
CA GLY A 162 5.13 -0.12 -4.09
C GLY A 162 6.21 -1.08 -4.61
N TYR A 163 6.77 -0.80 -5.78
CA TYR A 163 7.84 -1.60 -6.36
C TYR A 163 9.09 -1.64 -5.45
N SER A 164 9.47 -0.51 -4.87
CA SER A 164 10.62 -0.44 -3.96
C SER A 164 10.51 -1.42 -2.79
N ARG A 165 9.27 -1.67 -2.28
CA ARG A 165 9.05 -2.58 -1.15
C ARG A 165 9.29 -4.04 -1.52
N MET A 166 8.95 -4.43 -2.74
CA MET A 166 9.27 -5.76 -3.29
C MET A 166 10.76 -5.88 -3.59
N TYR A 167 11.34 -4.89 -4.29
CA TYR A 167 12.76 -4.86 -4.63
C TYR A 167 13.67 -4.97 -3.41
N LEU A 168 13.32 -4.26 -2.33
CA LEU A 168 14.06 -4.31 -1.06
C LEU A 168 13.85 -5.63 -0.27
N GLY A 169 12.97 -6.52 -0.72
CA GLY A 169 12.70 -7.83 -0.11
C GLY A 169 11.95 -7.79 1.21
N VAL A 170 11.18 -6.74 1.46
CA VAL A 170 10.51 -6.51 2.76
C VAL A 170 9.01 -6.74 2.75
N HIS A 171 8.39 -6.84 1.57
CA HIS A 171 6.97 -7.11 1.36
C HIS A 171 6.74 -8.01 0.16
N TYR A 172 5.75 -8.87 0.24
CA TYR A 172 5.27 -9.65 -0.89
C TYR A 172 4.51 -8.78 -1.90
N PRO A 173 4.47 -9.15 -3.19
CA PRO A 173 3.59 -8.53 -4.19
C PRO A 173 2.13 -8.39 -3.74
N THR A 174 1.58 -9.41 -3.08
CA THR A 174 0.21 -9.37 -2.54
C THR A 174 0.05 -8.39 -1.39
N ASP A 175 1.07 -8.14 -0.56
CA ASP A 175 1.05 -7.07 0.47
C ASP A 175 0.99 -5.69 -0.17
N VAL A 176 1.75 -5.51 -1.26
CA VAL A 176 1.82 -4.26 -2.03
C VAL A 176 0.48 -3.98 -2.71
N THR A 177 -0.08 -4.97 -3.41
CA THR A 177 -1.37 -4.84 -4.09
C THR A 177 -2.50 -4.55 -3.09
N SER A 178 -2.55 -5.30 -1.99
CA SER A 178 -3.55 -5.07 -0.93
C SER A 178 -3.36 -3.69 -0.25
N GLY A 179 -2.12 -3.24 -0.09
CA GLY A 179 -1.81 -1.90 0.40
C GLY A 179 -2.34 -0.82 -0.55
N ALA A 180 -2.15 -0.99 -1.86
CA ALA A 180 -2.68 -0.06 -2.86
C ALA A 180 -4.20 0.01 -2.83
N VAL A 181 -4.88 -1.14 -2.78
CA VAL A 181 -6.35 -1.22 -2.65
C VAL A 181 -6.84 -0.55 -1.38
N LEU A 182 -6.19 -0.80 -0.23
CA LEU A 182 -6.52 -0.14 1.03
C LEU A 182 -6.39 1.38 0.92
N GLY A 183 -5.29 1.89 0.37
CA GLY A 183 -5.04 3.31 0.22
C GLY A 183 -6.07 4.00 -0.69
N VAL A 184 -6.31 3.42 -1.86
CA VAL A 184 -7.33 3.91 -2.81
C VAL A 184 -8.72 3.88 -2.18
N GLY A 185 -9.12 2.74 -1.60
CA GLY A 185 -10.43 2.57 -0.96
C GLY A 185 -10.67 3.59 0.16
N THR A 186 -9.67 3.81 1.02
CA THR A 186 -9.76 4.79 2.11
C THR A 186 -9.92 6.22 1.57
N ALA A 187 -9.13 6.60 0.55
CA ALA A 187 -9.25 7.91 -0.07
C ALA A 187 -10.65 8.13 -0.69
N PHE A 188 -11.27 7.09 -1.25
CA PHE A 188 -12.67 7.18 -1.72
C PHE A 188 -13.65 7.29 -0.55
N ALA A 189 -13.51 6.48 0.49
CA ALA A 189 -14.38 6.50 1.67
C ALA A 189 -14.35 7.85 2.40
N MET A 190 -13.18 8.50 2.47
CA MET A 190 -13.02 9.82 3.07
C MET A 190 -13.46 10.98 2.18
N GLY A 191 -14.07 10.69 1.03
CA GLY A 191 -14.50 11.67 0.04
C GLY A 191 -15.50 12.72 0.56
N PHE A 192 -16.18 12.46 1.67
CA PHE A 192 -17.08 13.42 2.34
C PHE A 192 -16.35 14.64 2.94
N LEU A 193 -15.02 14.56 3.10
CA LEU A 193 -14.19 15.69 3.56
C LEU A 193 -13.87 16.69 2.43
N ARG A 194 -14.14 16.34 1.18
CA ARG A 194 -13.90 17.25 0.04
C ARG A 194 -14.84 18.45 0.08
N PRO A 195 -14.42 19.59 -0.50
CA PRO A 195 -15.31 20.73 -0.69
C PRO A 195 -16.47 20.42 -1.60
#